data_4b1a6fdaa396f8287467c34185ab5644
#
_entry.id   4b1a6fdaa396f8287467c34185ab5644
#
_cell.length_a   1.000
_cell.length_b   1.000
_cell.length_c   1.000
_cell.angle_alpha   90.00
_cell.angle_beta   90.00
_cell.angle_gamma   90.00
#
_symmetry.space_group_name_H-M   'P 1'
#
loop_
_entity.id
_entity.type
_entity.pdbx_description
1 polymer ?
#
loop_
_entity_poly.entity_id
_entity_poly.type
_entity_poly.pdbx_seq_one_letter_code
_entity_poly.pdbx_strand_id
1 'polypeptide(L)' 'MAEKTFKKGDKVQWDSSGGHSVGKVEKKLTSPMMIKKHKVAASKDNPEYLVKSDKSGKEAAHKPSELKKA' A
#
# COMPACT_ATOMS: atom_id res chain seq x y z
N MET A 1 8.53 -20.02 0.33
CA MET A 1 8.39 -18.92 1.28
C MET A 1 7.13 -18.13 0.96
N ALA A 2 6.41 -17.83 1.99
CA ALA A 2 5.17 -17.10 1.80
C ALA A 2 5.45 -15.62 1.54
N GLU A 3 4.96 -15.10 0.44
CA GLU A 3 4.98 -13.68 0.20
C GLU A 3 3.90 -13.03 1.06
N LYS A 4 4.18 -11.81 1.48
CA LYS A 4 3.17 -11.03 2.18
C LYS A 4 2.07 -10.63 1.21
N THR A 5 0.88 -11.11 1.44
CA THR A 5 -0.26 -10.75 0.63
C THR A 5 -1.33 -10.12 1.51
N PHE A 6 -2.02 -9.13 0.96
CA PHE A 6 -3.09 -8.44 1.66
C PHE A 6 -4.32 -8.41 0.79
N LYS A 7 -5.46 -8.27 1.41
CA LYS A 7 -6.74 -8.18 0.70
C LYS A 7 -7.36 -6.83 0.93
N LYS A 8 -8.29 -6.47 0.06
CA LYS A 8 -9.06 -5.24 0.22
C LYS A 8 -9.73 -5.22 1.60
N GLY A 9 -9.50 -4.15 2.32
CA GLY A 9 -10.05 -3.99 3.65
C GLY A 9 -9.13 -4.41 4.77
N ASP A 10 -8.02 -5.07 4.45
CA ASP A 10 -7.05 -5.46 5.47
C ASP A 10 -6.43 -4.23 6.11
N LYS A 11 -6.33 -4.25 7.42
CA LYS A 11 -5.68 -3.17 8.15
C LYS A 11 -4.19 -3.37 8.14
N VAL A 12 -3.45 -2.36 7.73
CA VAL A 12 -2.00 -2.42 7.58
C VAL A 12 -1.35 -1.19 8.19
N GLN A 13 -0.06 -1.29 8.42
CA GLN A 13 0.75 -0.16 8.87
C GLN A 13 2.03 -0.12 8.06
N TRP A 14 2.59 1.07 7.96
CA TRP A 14 3.84 1.30 7.24
C TRP A 14 4.55 2.50 7.83
N ASP A 15 5.85 2.60 7.54
CA ASP A 15 6.64 3.74 7.99
C ASP A 15 6.46 4.91 7.03
N SER A 16 6.31 6.09 7.59
CA SER A 16 6.23 7.32 6.81
C SER A 16 7.21 8.33 7.40
N SER A 17 7.38 9.45 6.70
CA SER A 17 8.32 10.48 7.12
C SER A 17 8.03 11.06 8.51
N GLY A 18 6.80 10.97 8.95
CA GLY A 18 6.40 11.43 10.27
C GLY A 18 6.27 10.35 11.33
N GLY A 19 6.71 9.12 11.01
CA GLY A 19 6.58 7.98 11.90
C GLY A 19 5.76 6.88 11.26
N HIS A 20 5.01 6.15 12.08
CA HIS A 20 4.17 5.08 11.57
C HIS A 20 2.82 5.59 11.12
N SER A 21 2.35 5.06 10.00
CA SER A 21 1.01 5.33 9.53
C SER A 21 0.22 4.04 9.52
N VAL A 22 -1.07 4.13 9.77
CA VAL A 22 -1.98 2.99 9.78
C VAL A 22 -3.12 3.30 8.82
N GLY A 23 -3.54 2.29 8.09
CA GLY A 23 -4.64 2.44 7.17
C GLY A 23 -5.16 1.10 6.69
N LYS A 24 -5.92 1.12 5.61
CA LYS A 24 -6.52 -0.08 5.04
C LYS A 24 -6.12 -0.23 3.60
N VAL A 25 -5.99 -1.47 3.16
CA VAL A 25 -5.74 -1.79 1.76
C VAL A 25 -7.01 -1.53 0.96
N GLU A 26 -6.88 -0.76 -0.10
CA GLU A 26 -8.00 -0.50 -1.00
C GLU A 26 -8.01 -1.47 -2.17
N LYS A 27 -6.85 -1.75 -2.74
CA LYS A 27 -6.75 -2.75 -3.80
C LYS A 27 -5.30 -3.12 -4.04
N LYS A 28 -5.12 -4.24 -4.73
CA LYS A 28 -3.80 -4.70 -5.15
C LYS A 28 -3.52 -4.13 -6.55
N LEU A 29 -2.35 -3.53 -6.71
CA LEU A 29 -1.94 -2.94 -7.98
C LEU A 29 -0.95 -3.87 -8.66
N THR A 30 -1.26 -4.28 -9.87
CA THR A 30 -0.39 -5.17 -10.67
C THR A 30 0.02 -4.53 -11.98
N SER A 31 -0.32 -3.27 -12.18
CA SER A 31 0.08 -2.51 -13.36
C SER A 31 0.40 -1.08 -12.96
N PRO A 32 1.18 -0.37 -13.76
CA PRO A 32 1.52 1.02 -13.46
C PRO A 32 0.27 1.89 -13.42
N MET A 33 0.24 2.84 -12.49
CA MET A 33 -0.86 3.78 -12.42
C MET A 33 -0.38 5.09 -11.79
N MET A 34 -1.21 6.11 -11.91
CA MET A 34 -0.93 7.40 -11.28
C MET A 34 -1.89 7.61 -10.11
N ILE A 35 -1.33 8.02 -8.99
CA ILE A 35 -2.11 8.45 -7.84
C ILE A 35 -1.79 9.91 -7.63
N LYS A 36 -2.71 10.78 -8.01
CA LYS A 36 -2.49 12.22 -8.00
C LYS A 36 -1.25 12.53 -8.84
N LYS A 37 -0.21 13.10 -8.26
CA LYS A 37 1.02 13.43 -8.97
C LYS A 37 2.10 12.36 -8.81
N HIS A 38 1.74 11.23 -8.22
CA HIS A 38 2.70 10.18 -7.91
C HIS A 38 2.53 8.99 -8.86
N LYS A 39 3.61 8.63 -9.52
CA LYS A 39 3.61 7.50 -10.43
C LYS A 39 3.96 6.23 -9.66
N VAL A 40 3.11 5.22 -9.79
CA VAL A 40 3.32 3.92 -9.16
C VAL A 40 3.77 2.94 -10.23
N ALA A 41 4.93 2.34 -10.02
CA ALA A 41 5.50 1.38 -10.97
C ALA A 41 5.23 -0.05 -10.50
N ALA A 42 3.96 -0.42 -10.40
CA ALA A 42 3.58 -1.76 -10.02
C ALA A 42 3.58 -2.67 -11.24
N SER A 43 3.77 -3.97 -11.02
CA SER A 43 3.70 -4.97 -12.06
C SER A 43 3.24 -6.29 -11.46
N LYS A 44 3.01 -7.30 -12.32
CA LYS A 44 2.61 -8.62 -11.82
C LYS A 44 3.71 -9.26 -10.99
N ASP A 45 4.97 -9.02 -11.35
CA ASP A 45 6.12 -9.55 -10.63
C ASP A 45 6.41 -8.76 -9.36
N ASN A 46 6.10 -7.47 -9.37
CA ASN A 46 6.33 -6.58 -8.23
C ASN A 46 5.06 -5.80 -7.95
N PRO A 47 4.04 -6.47 -7.39
CA PRO A 47 2.78 -5.80 -7.10
C PRO A 47 2.93 -4.81 -5.95
N GLU A 48 2.11 -3.77 -5.96
CA GLU A 48 2.02 -2.84 -4.85
C GLU A 48 0.58 -2.81 -4.38
N TYR A 49 0.38 -2.29 -3.19
CA TYR A 49 -0.95 -2.18 -2.62
C TYR A 49 -1.32 -0.72 -2.46
N LEU A 50 -2.49 -0.39 -2.92
CA LEU A 50 -3.06 0.94 -2.67
C LEU A 50 -3.65 0.94 -1.28
N VAL A 51 -3.15 1.82 -0.43
CA VAL A 51 -3.61 1.91 0.95
C VAL A 51 -4.11 3.32 1.23
N LYS A 52 -5.02 3.43 2.16
CA LYS A 52 -5.57 4.71 2.56
C LYS A 52 -5.32 4.92 4.04
N SER A 53 -4.67 6.03 4.38
CA SER A 53 -4.38 6.34 5.76
C SER A 53 -5.65 6.65 6.55
N ASP A 54 -5.80 6.04 7.72
CA ASP A 54 -6.97 6.29 8.57
C ASP A 54 -6.96 7.72 9.12
N LYS A 55 -5.78 8.28 9.36
CA LYS A 55 -5.65 9.61 9.93
C LYS A 55 -5.95 10.72 8.93
N SER A 56 -5.31 10.65 7.78
CA SER A 56 -5.38 11.74 6.81
C SER A 56 -6.35 11.47 5.67
N GLY A 57 -6.74 10.22 5.46
CA GLY A 57 -7.56 9.84 4.33
C GLY A 57 -6.81 9.88 3.01
N LYS A 58 -5.50 10.08 3.05
CA LYS A 58 -4.71 10.12 1.82
C LYS A 58 -4.36 8.71 1.35
N GLU A 59 -4.34 8.56 0.05
CA GLU A 59 -3.99 7.29 -0.57
C GLU A 59 -2.51 7.26 -0.92
N ALA A 60 -1.92 6.08 -0.83
CA ALA A 60 -0.53 5.87 -1.22
C ALA A 60 -0.36 4.43 -1.66
N ALA A 61 0.69 4.18 -2.44
CA ALA A 61 1.01 2.83 -2.87
C ALA A 61 2.29 2.39 -2.18
N HIS A 62 2.27 1.18 -1.64
CA HIS A 62 3.42 0.61 -0.95
C HIS A 62 3.62 -0.83 -1.37
N LYS A 63 4.87 -1.26 -1.40
CA LYS A 63 5.20 -2.65 -1.68
C LYS A 63 4.81 -3.52 -0.48
N PRO A 64 4.50 -4.80 -0.72
CA PRO A 64 4.15 -5.70 0.39
C PRO A 64 5.22 -5.75 1.48
N SER A 65 6.49 -5.63 1.09
CA SER A 65 7.60 -5.65 2.05
C SER A 65 7.61 -4.46 2.98
N GLU A 66 6.94 -3.37 2.61
CA GLU A 66 6.86 -2.16 3.41
C GLU A 66 5.63 -2.15 4.31
N LEU A 67 4.72 -3.08 4.12
CA LEU A 67 3.48 -3.14 4.88
C LEU A 67 3.53 -4.24 5.93
N LYS A 68 2.88 -4.00 7.04
CA LYS A 68 2.69 -4.99 8.11
C LYS A 68 1.24 -4.98 8.52
N LYS A 69 0.73 -6.13 8.94
CA LYS A 69 -0.62 -6.16 9.48
C LYS A 69 -0.68 -5.38 10.79
N ALA A 70 -1.66 -4.54 10.86
CA ALA A 70 -1.88 -3.73 12.06
C ALA A 70 -2.88 -4.37 13.00
#